data_cd4c22000b53881e1e860d5fd80af6b5
#
_entry.id   cd4c22000b53881e1e860d5fd80af6b5
#
_cell.length_a   1.000
_cell.length_b   1.000
_cell.length_c   1.000
_cell.angle_alpha   90.00
_cell.angle_beta   90.00
_cell.angle_gamma   90.00
#
_symmetry.space_group_name_H-M   'P 1'
#
loop_
_entity.id
_entity.type
_entity.pdbx_description
1 polymer ?
#
loop_
_entity_poly.entity_id
_entity_poly.type
_entity_poly.pdbx_seq_one_letter_code
_entity_poly.pdbx_strand_id
1 'polypeptide(L)'
;MKALNAGAKDFLGKPFNLTEVVCRIRNMLEVRLLHNKVKDHNKTLELEVKKRTTELVSANEKLKRGNEEVIKRLGRAAEYRDNETGFHVLRMSHFSMKLGEAIGMSEEDCRTLLLASPMHDLGKIGIPDSILLKPARLTDEERVIMETHAAIGGEILSGGTEDLITMAEVIALTHQEKWDGSGYPNGLKGKDIPLVGRITAICDVFDALTSERPYKKAWTIEETIEHMKKESGKHFDPELIPLFIDILPEVLKIKDQFSESAV
;
A
#
# COMPACT_ATOMS: atom_id res chain seq x y z
N MET A 1 -8.68 -36.65 -57.06
CA MET A 1 -9.59 -35.69 -56.38
C MET A 1 -10.67 -36.35 -55.52
N LYS A 2 -11.50 -37.27 -56.02
CA LYS A 2 -12.57 -37.91 -55.21
C LYS A 2 -12.09 -38.58 -53.90
N ALA A 3 -10.91 -39.23 -53.90
CA ALA A 3 -10.37 -39.90 -52.74
C ALA A 3 -9.94 -38.91 -51.61
N LEU A 4 -9.33 -37.77 -51.94
CA LEU A 4 -8.95 -36.71 -50.98
C LEU A 4 -10.20 -36.06 -50.35
N ASN A 5 -11.22 -35.82 -51.19
CA ASN A 5 -12.49 -35.28 -50.68
C ASN A 5 -13.27 -36.30 -49.79
N ALA A 6 -12.96 -37.61 -49.91
CA ALA A 6 -13.49 -38.67 -49.06
C ALA A 6 -12.62 -38.90 -47.77
N GLY A 7 -11.63 -38.03 -47.50
CA GLY A 7 -10.79 -38.12 -46.28
C GLY A 7 -9.51 -38.95 -46.43
N ALA A 8 -9.17 -39.42 -47.64
CA ALA A 8 -7.87 -40.04 -47.86
C ALA A 8 -6.75 -39.03 -47.70
N LYS A 9 -5.70 -39.34 -46.94
CA LYS A 9 -4.55 -38.45 -46.70
C LYS A 9 -3.66 -38.30 -47.92
N ASP A 10 -3.66 -39.29 -48.81
CA ASP A 10 -2.97 -39.29 -50.10
C ASP A 10 -3.59 -40.33 -51.04
N PHE A 11 -3.28 -40.31 -52.35
CA PHE A 11 -3.75 -41.27 -53.33
C PHE A 11 -2.66 -41.59 -54.37
N LEU A 12 -2.71 -42.78 -54.93
CA LEU A 12 -1.82 -43.24 -55.99
C LEU A 12 -2.66 -43.70 -57.23
N GLY A 13 -2.29 -43.18 -58.40
CA GLY A 13 -2.87 -43.65 -59.68
C GLY A 13 -2.25 -44.96 -60.13
N LYS A 14 -3.06 -45.83 -60.82
CA LYS A 14 -2.58 -47.07 -61.47
C LYS A 14 -2.28 -46.78 -62.94
N PRO A 15 -1.16 -47.27 -63.44
CA PRO A 15 -0.10 -48.03 -62.82
C PRO A 15 0.80 -47.10 -61.96
N PHE A 16 1.24 -47.52 -60.75
CA PHE A 16 2.06 -46.75 -59.87
C PHE A 16 3.54 -47.12 -59.97
N ASN A 17 4.38 -46.10 -59.82
CA ASN A 17 5.83 -46.24 -59.76
C ASN A 17 6.28 -46.48 -58.27
N LEU A 18 7.06 -47.55 -58.07
CA LEU A 18 7.54 -47.92 -56.74
C LEU A 18 8.31 -46.79 -56.05
N THR A 19 9.12 -46.03 -56.81
CA THR A 19 9.89 -44.88 -56.29
C THR A 19 8.97 -43.79 -55.78
N GLU A 20 7.87 -43.50 -56.46
CA GLU A 20 6.88 -42.53 -56.02
C GLU A 20 6.19 -42.97 -54.72
N VAL A 21 5.78 -44.23 -54.64
CA VAL A 21 5.22 -44.81 -53.41
C VAL A 21 6.15 -44.64 -52.21
N VAL A 22 7.42 -45.03 -52.38
CA VAL A 22 8.44 -44.93 -51.31
C VAL A 22 8.66 -43.49 -50.89
N CYS A 23 8.77 -42.53 -51.84
CA CYS A 23 8.92 -41.11 -51.50
C CYS A 23 7.73 -40.56 -50.73
N ARG A 24 6.49 -40.89 -51.13
CA ARG A 24 5.27 -40.45 -50.43
C ARG A 24 5.17 -41.01 -49.02
N ILE A 25 5.47 -42.31 -48.83
CA ILE A 25 5.50 -42.95 -47.51
C ILE A 25 6.56 -42.27 -46.63
N ARG A 26 7.75 -42.02 -47.16
CA ARG A 26 8.81 -41.33 -46.42
C ARG A 26 8.38 -39.95 -45.94
N ASN A 27 7.81 -39.11 -46.84
CA ASN A 27 7.32 -37.80 -46.52
C ASN A 27 6.22 -37.85 -45.45
N MET A 28 5.27 -38.76 -45.57
CA MET A 28 4.20 -38.94 -44.57
C MET A 28 4.73 -39.35 -43.19
N LEU A 29 5.74 -40.25 -43.16
CA LEU A 29 6.40 -40.65 -41.91
C LEU A 29 7.16 -39.50 -41.29
N GLU A 30 7.91 -38.73 -42.07
CA GLU A 30 8.64 -37.56 -41.62
C GLU A 30 7.71 -36.49 -41.00
N VAL A 31 6.63 -36.15 -41.73
CA VAL A 31 5.62 -35.21 -41.23
C VAL A 31 5.01 -35.71 -39.90
N ARG A 32 4.73 -37.00 -39.80
CA ARG A 32 4.16 -37.57 -38.58
C ARG A 32 5.16 -37.55 -37.40
N LEU A 33 6.44 -37.83 -37.66
CA LEU A 33 7.49 -37.78 -36.66
C LEU A 33 7.70 -36.33 -36.17
N LEU A 34 7.71 -35.36 -37.09
CA LEU A 34 7.81 -33.93 -36.74
C LEU A 34 6.59 -33.49 -35.93
N HIS A 35 5.39 -33.87 -36.34
CA HIS A 35 4.16 -33.54 -35.60
C HIS A 35 4.20 -34.09 -34.17
N ASN A 36 4.64 -35.33 -33.97
CA ASN A 36 4.77 -35.93 -32.66
C ASN A 36 5.83 -35.19 -31.81
N LYS A 37 7.01 -34.86 -32.38
CA LYS A 37 8.03 -34.09 -31.72
C LYS A 37 7.52 -32.69 -31.26
N VAL A 38 6.78 -32.01 -32.15
CA VAL A 38 6.18 -30.71 -31.79
C VAL A 38 5.17 -30.85 -30.65
N LYS A 39 4.33 -31.87 -30.71
CA LYS A 39 3.35 -32.15 -29.65
C LYS A 39 3.99 -32.45 -28.31
N ASP A 40 5.06 -33.28 -28.29
CA ASP A 40 5.77 -33.59 -27.06
C ASP A 40 6.51 -32.38 -26.52
N HIS A 41 7.13 -31.58 -27.41
CA HIS A 41 7.80 -30.33 -27.02
C HIS A 41 6.84 -29.32 -26.42
N ASN A 42 5.65 -29.13 -27.06
CA ASN A 42 4.62 -28.24 -26.53
C ASN A 42 4.17 -28.66 -25.14
N LYS A 43 3.95 -29.95 -24.91
CA LYS A 43 3.58 -30.48 -23.60
C LYS A 43 4.65 -30.18 -22.53
N THR A 44 5.93 -30.33 -22.90
CA THR A 44 7.05 -30.01 -22.00
C THR A 44 7.09 -28.53 -21.70
N LEU A 45 6.93 -27.66 -22.71
CA LEU A 45 6.87 -26.20 -22.54
C LEU A 45 5.71 -25.77 -21.66
N GLU A 46 4.52 -26.34 -21.84
CA GLU A 46 3.36 -26.04 -20.98
C GLU A 46 3.64 -26.35 -19.51
N LEU A 47 4.27 -27.48 -19.23
CA LEU A 47 4.67 -27.86 -17.86
C LEU A 47 5.71 -26.90 -17.29
N GLU A 48 6.70 -26.52 -18.10
CA GLU A 48 7.76 -25.58 -17.67
C GLU A 48 7.18 -24.19 -17.43
N VAL A 49 6.33 -23.68 -18.33
CA VAL A 49 5.63 -22.39 -18.14
C VAL A 49 4.82 -22.41 -16.86
N LYS A 50 4.02 -23.46 -16.62
CA LYS A 50 3.24 -23.59 -15.39
C LYS A 50 4.13 -23.56 -14.15
N LYS A 51 5.24 -24.29 -14.16
CA LYS A 51 6.22 -24.32 -13.06
C LYS A 51 6.81 -22.94 -12.82
N ARG A 52 7.30 -22.26 -13.86
CA ARG A 52 7.90 -20.92 -13.77
C ARG A 52 6.90 -19.88 -13.29
N THR A 53 5.65 -19.95 -13.76
CA THR A 53 4.59 -19.04 -13.30
C THR A 53 4.35 -19.21 -11.80
N THR A 54 4.28 -20.45 -11.30
CA THR A 54 4.12 -20.72 -9.87
C THR A 54 5.32 -20.21 -9.04
N GLU A 55 6.55 -20.43 -9.52
CA GLU A 55 7.77 -19.93 -8.88
C GLU A 55 7.77 -18.39 -8.82
N LEU A 56 7.41 -17.71 -9.92
CA LEU A 56 7.33 -16.24 -10.00
C LEU A 56 6.28 -15.67 -9.05
N VAL A 57 5.09 -16.24 -8.99
CA VAL A 57 4.04 -15.81 -8.04
C VAL A 57 4.55 -15.93 -6.61
N SER A 58 5.13 -17.07 -6.25
CA SER A 58 5.68 -17.28 -4.89
C SER A 58 6.81 -16.32 -4.55
N ALA A 59 7.73 -16.06 -5.50
CA ALA A 59 8.82 -15.11 -5.31
C ALA A 59 8.31 -13.67 -5.14
N ASN A 60 7.32 -13.26 -5.94
CA ASN A 60 6.71 -11.94 -5.86
C ASN A 60 5.99 -11.72 -4.53
N GLU A 61 5.25 -12.73 -4.04
CA GLU A 61 4.61 -12.67 -2.72
C GLU A 61 5.62 -12.54 -1.57
N LYS A 62 6.76 -13.25 -1.66
CA LYS A 62 7.84 -13.13 -0.67
C LYS A 62 8.47 -11.75 -0.68
N LEU A 63 8.73 -11.20 -1.86
CA LEU A 63 9.28 -9.86 -2.02
C LEU A 63 8.32 -8.81 -1.45
N LYS A 64 7.01 -8.92 -1.78
CA LYS A 64 5.98 -8.02 -1.27
C LYS A 64 5.93 -8.02 0.27
N ARG A 65 5.91 -9.21 0.89
CA ARG A 65 5.94 -9.35 2.36
C ARG A 65 7.23 -8.78 2.97
N GLY A 66 8.37 -9.01 2.34
CA GLY A 66 9.65 -8.47 2.81
C GLY A 66 9.68 -6.95 2.78
N ASN A 67 9.18 -6.32 1.71
CA ASN A 67 9.06 -4.88 1.60
C ASN A 67 8.11 -4.30 2.67
N GLU A 68 6.94 -4.92 2.88
CA GLU A 68 5.99 -4.52 3.92
C GLU A 68 6.62 -4.55 5.32
N GLU A 69 7.43 -5.57 5.61
CA GLU A 69 8.13 -5.67 6.90
C GLU A 69 9.19 -4.57 7.08
N VAL A 70 9.97 -4.28 6.04
CA VAL A 70 10.97 -3.21 6.06
C VAL A 70 10.30 -1.86 6.35
N ILE A 71 9.20 -1.56 5.67
CA ILE A 71 8.45 -0.31 5.84
C ILE A 71 7.91 -0.17 7.26
N LYS A 72 7.29 -1.24 7.80
CA LYS A 72 6.83 -1.25 9.19
C LYS A 72 7.95 -1.02 10.19
N ARG A 73 9.14 -1.58 9.93
CA ARG A 73 10.32 -1.37 10.78
C ARG A 73 10.86 0.05 10.69
N LEU A 74 10.84 0.68 9.49
CA LEU A 74 11.24 2.07 9.30
C LEU A 74 10.29 3.03 10.03
N GLY A 75 8.97 2.86 9.91
CA GLY A 75 7.99 3.65 10.67
C GLY A 75 8.22 3.53 12.18
N ARG A 76 8.37 2.31 12.70
CA ARG A 76 8.69 2.10 14.13
C ARG A 76 10.01 2.73 14.55
N ALA A 77 11.04 2.71 13.70
CA ALA A 77 12.34 3.31 14.03
C ALA A 77 12.26 4.83 14.12
N ALA A 78 11.44 5.48 13.27
CA ALA A 78 11.20 6.92 13.35
C ALA A 78 10.55 7.32 14.68
N GLU A 79 9.55 6.56 15.15
CA GLU A 79 8.84 6.82 16.40
C GLU A 79 9.64 6.44 17.65
N TYR A 80 10.59 5.51 17.54
CA TYR A 80 11.40 5.10 18.69
C TYR A 80 12.16 6.27 19.34
N ARG A 81 12.42 7.35 18.56
CA ARG A 81 13.04 8.57 19.10
C ARG A 81 12.06 9.50 19.84
N ASP A 82 10.77 9.42 19.53
CA ASP A 82 9.75 10.36 20.05
C ASP A 82 9.04 9.85 21.31
N ASN A 83 9.54 8.78 21.94
CA ASN A 83 8.88 8.10 23.07
C ASN A 83 7.42 7.67 22.77
N GLU A 84 7.00 7.64 21.51
CA GLU A 84 5.73 7.07 21.11
C GLU A 84 5.85 5.54 21.03
N THR A 85 4.80 4.85 21.46
CA THR A 85 4.81 3.39 21.41
C THR A 85 4.57 2.94 19.97
N GLY A 86 5.31 1.94 19.49
CA GLY A 86 5.14 1.41 18.12
C GLY A 86 3.72 0.87 17.83
N PHE A 87 2.82 0.90 18.80
CA PHE A 87 1.39 0.61 18.64
C PHE A 87 0.61 1.77 18.05
N HIS A 88 1.04 3.03 18.26
CA HIS A 88 0.43 4.21 17.63
C HIS A 88 0.40 4.06 16.10
N VAL A 89 1.55 3.81 15.49
CA VAL A 89 1.67 3.63 14.03
C VAL A 89 0.75 2.53 13.52
N LEU A 90 0.70 1.41 14.23
CA LEU A 90 -0.15 0.28 13.84
C LEU A 90 -1.65 0.67 13.91
N ARG A 91 -2.07 1.32 15.00
CA ARG A 91 -3.46 1.76 15.16
C ARG A 91 -3.83 2.77 14.09
N MET A 92 -3.07 3.86 13.98
CA MET A 92 -3.32 4.97 13.05
C MET A 92 -3.38 4.47 11.60
N SER A 93 -2.46 3.57 11.19
CA SER A 93 -2.46 3.03 9.83
C SER A 93 -3.69 2.16 9.53
N HIS A 94 -4.15 1.37 10.48
CA HIS A 94 -5.38 0.59 10.32
C HIS A 94 -6.64 1.48 10.34
N PHE A 95 -6.66 2.55 11.14
CA PHE A 95 -7.74 3.54 11.12
C PHE A 95 -7.81 4.23 9.76
N SER A 96 -6.65 4.63 9.21
CA SER A 96 -6.56 5.26 7.90
C SER A 96 -7.09 4.34 6.79
N MET A 97 -6.73 3.07 6.82
CA MET A 97 -7.25 2.07 5.88
C MET A 97 -8.78 1.96 6.01
N LYS A 98 -9.31 1.86 7.22
CA LYS A 98 -10.76 1.73 7.46
C LYS A 98 -11.54 2.96 7.00
N LEU A 99 -10.99 4.15 7.21
CA LEU A 99 -11.60 5.38 6.69
C LEU A 99 -11.54 5.42 5.15
N GLY A 100 -10.43 4.95 4.56
CA GLY A 100 -10.31 4.80 3.10
C GLY A 100 -11.36 3.86 2.51
N GLU A 101 -11.60 2.70 3.14
CA GLU A 101 -12.67 1.76 2.76
C GLU A 101 -14.06 2.42 2.83
N ALA A 102 -14.35 3.17 3.90
CA ALA A 102 -15.62 3.86 4.10
C ALA A 102 -15.88 4.96 3.06
N ILE A 103 -14.82 5.58 2.54
CA ILE A 103 -14.90 6.59 1.46
C ILE A 103 -15.10 5.94 0.09
N GLY A 104 -14.82 4.64 -0.05
CA GLY A 104 -14.91 3.90 -1.30
C GLY A 104 -13.62 3.93 -2.12
N MET A 105 -12.45 4.08 -1.48
CA MET A 105 -11.15 3.85 -2.14
C MET A 105 -11.03 2.41 -2.61
N SER A 106 -10.21 2.17 -3.64
CA SER A 106 -9.94 0.80 -4.10
C SER A 106 -9.24 -0.02 -3.00
N GLU A 107 -9.38 -1.35 -3.04
CA GLU A 107 -8.68 -2.25 -2.10
C GLU A 107 -7.15 -2.06 -2.15
N GLU A 108 -6.62 -1.81 -3.35
CA GLU A 108 -5.20 -1.56 -3.56
C GLU A 108 -4.75 -0.23 -2.94
N ASP A 109 -5.51 0.85 -3.12
CA ASP A 109 -5.23 2.15 -2.50
C ASP A 109 -5.34 2.08 -0.98
N CYS A 110 -6.35 1.40 -0.44
CA CYS A 110 -6.51 1.17 1.00
C CYS A 110 -5.32 0.41 1.58
N ARG A 111 -4.83 -0.61 0.87
CA ARG A 111 -3.64 -1.36 1.26
C ARG A 111 -2.38 -0.49 1.19
N THR A 112 -2.24 0.31 0.15
CA THR A 112 -1.14 1.25 0.00
C THR A 112 -1.16 2.28 1.13
N LEU A 113 -2.33 2.82 1.48
CA LEU A 113 -2.51 3.74 2.60
C LEU A 113 -2.12 3.12 3.95
N LEU A 114 -2.50 1.86 4.20
CA LEU A 114 -2.09 1.11 5.39
C LEU A 114 -0.56 1.04 5.53
N LEU A 115 0.15 0.89 4.41
CA LEU A 115 1.61 0.74 4.40
C LEU A 115 2.34 2.09 4.35
N ALA A 116 1.75 3.12 3.77
CA ALA A 116 2.34 4.44 3.61
C ALA A 116 2.21 5.31 4.87
N SER A 117 1.05 5.28 5.53
CA SER A 117 0.76 6.13 6.69
C SER A 117 1.72 5.95 7.89
N PRO A 118 2.36 4.79 8.13
CA PRO A 118 3.42 4.67 9.13
C PRO A 118 4.61 5.60 8.95
N MET A 119 4.79 6.16 7.75
CA MET A 119 5.92 7.04 7.43
C MET A 119 5.60 8.54 7.55
N HIS A 120 4.39 8.91 8.03
CA HIS A 120 3.97 10.31 8.14
C HIS A 120 4.96 11.17 8.91
N ASP A 121 5.53 10.63 9.99
CA ASP A 121 6.43 11.30 10.92
C ASP A 121 7.91 10.93 10.70
N LEU A 122 8.28 10.30 9.58
CA LEU A 122 9.66 9.90 9.29
C LEU A 122 10.65 11.08 9.38
N GLY A 123 10.21 12.27 9.03
CA GLY A 123 11.04 13.49 9.09
C GLY A 123 11.43 13.94 10.50
N LYS A 124 10.81 13.43 11.57
CA LYS A 124 11.24 13.66 12.95
C LYS A 124 12.69 13.22 13.19
N ILE A 125 13.23 12.36 12.34
CA ILE A 125 14.64 11.97 12.38
C ILE A 125 15.59 13.19 12.22
N GLY A 126 15.17 14.23 11.52
CA GLY A 126 15.91 15.47 11.31
C GLY A 126 15.74 16.51 12.43
N ILE A 127 14.85 16.29 13.40
CA ILE A 127 14.59 17.23 14.48
C ILE A 127 15.61 17.02 15.62
N PRO A 128 16.23 18.09 16.16
CA PRO A 128 17.15 17.99 17.30
C PRO A 128 16.48 17.41 18.55
N ASP A 129 17.19 16.55 19.30
CA ASP A 129 16.67 15.93 20.53
C ASP A 129 16.23 16.95 21.59
N SER A 130 16.91 18.10 21.64
CA SER A 130 16.57 19.19 22.56
C SER A 130 15.17 19.79 22.33
N ILE A 131 14.62 19.60 21.11
CA ILE A 131 13.28 20.04 20.72
C ILE A 131 12.32 18.86 20.75
N LEU A 132 12.69 17.74 20.12
CA LEU A 132 11.84 16.55 20.01
C LEU A 132 11.47 15.98 21.38
N LEU A 133 12.44 15.88 22.28
CA LEU A 133 12.29 15.28 23.61
C LEU A 133 12.08 16.30 24.74
N LYS A 134 11.77 17.56 24.40
CA LYS A 134 11.61 18.62 25.40
C LYS A 134 10.43 18.33 26.34
N PRO A 135 10.64 18.22 27.66
CA PRO A 135 9.58 17.93 28.63
C PRO A 135 8.73 19.16 28.99
N ALA A 136 8.57 20.11 28.04
CA ALA A 136 7.84 21.35 28.22
C ALA A 136 7.23 21.82 26.93
N ARG A 137 6.39 22.85 26.96
CA ARG A 137 5.86 23.45 25.72
C ARG A 137 7.00 24.04 24.91
N LEU A 138 6.96 23.84 23.59
CA LEU A 138 7.89 24.44 22.64
C LEU A 138 7.67 25.96 22.61
N THR A 139 8.77 26.75 22.50
CA THR A 139 8.67 28.14 22.10
C THR A 139 8.21 28.28 20.65
N ASP A 140 7.93 29.51 20.22
CA ASP A 140 7.50 29.72 18.82
C ASP A 140 8.64 29.37 17.84
N GLU A 141 9.89 29.68 18.18
CA GLU A 141 11.07 29.32 17.36
C GLU A 141 11.30 27.82 17.32
N GLU A 142 11.17 27.12 18.43
CA GLU A 142 11.28 25.64 18.49
C GLU A 142 10.15 24.99 17.75
N ARG A 143 8.95 25.59 17.77
CA ARG A 143 7.79 25.10 16.99
C ARG A 143 8.07 25.16 15.49
N VAL A 144 8.61 26.25 14.99
CA VAL A 144 9.01 26.40 13.58
C VAL A 144 9.99 25.30 13.18
N ILE A 145 10.95 24.95 14.06
CA ILE A 145 11.88 23.84 13.79
C ILE A 145 11.13 22.50 13.80
N MET A 146 10.25 22.26 14.78
CA MET A 146 9.46 21.03 14.85
C MET A 146 8.60 20.84 13.59
N GLU A 147 7.97 21.90 13.10
CA GLU A 147 7.11 21.87 11.91
C GLU A 147 7.86 21.48 10.63
N THR A 148 9.21 21.61 10.61
CA THR A 148 10.02 21.17 9.46
C THR A 148 10.00 19.66 9.24
N HIS A 149 9.56 18.84 10.24
CA HIS A 149 9.53 17.37 10.07
C HIS A 149 8.69 16.95 8.85
N ALA A 150 7.59 17.66 8.56
CA ALA A 150 6.76 17.34 7.39
C ALA A 150 7.54 17.53 6.06
N ALA A 151 8.28 18.62 5.93
CA ALA A 151 9.12 18.89 4.76
C ALA A 151 10.31 17.91 4.67
N ILE A 152 10.99 17.64 5.79
CA ILE A 152 12.10 16.66 5.85
C ILE A 152 11.60 15.27 5.50
N GLY A 153 10.43 14.86 6.01
CA GLY A 153 9.82 13.58 5.65
C GLY A 153 9.54 13.45 4.16
N GLY A 154 8.99 14.51 3.55
CA GLY A 154 8.80 14.60 2.11
C GLY A 154 10.12 14.51 1.33
N GLU A 155 11.17 15.19 1.79
CA GLU A 155 12.50 15.13 1.15
C GLU A 155 13.10 13.72 1.22
N ILE A 156 13.03 13.05 2.36
CA ILE A 156 13.52 11.67 2.53
C ILE A 156 12.81 10.68 1.60
N LEU A 157 11.51 10.88 1.38
CA LEU A 157 10.66 9.99 0.57
C LEU A 157 10.62 10.39 -0.91
N SER A 158 11.19 11.54 -1.27
CA SER A 158 11.12 12.09 -2.62
C SER A 158 11.86 11.23 -3.65
N GLY A 159 11.40 11.31 -4.91
CA GLY A 159 12.03 10.61 -6.05
C GLY A 159 11.68 9.12 -6.15
N GLY A 160 10.81 8.61 -5.31
CA GLY A 160 10.25 7.27 -5.45
C GLY A 160 9.32 7.18 -6.67
N THR A 161 9.39 6.06 -7.40
CA THR A 161 8.52 5.78 -8.56
C THR A 161 7.39 4.81 -8.22
N GLU A 162 7.48 4.13 -7.10
CA GLU A 162 6.48 3.18 -6.63
C GLU A 162 5.33 3.91 -5.92
N ASP A 163 4.09 3.51 -6.18
CA ASP A 163 2.88 4.13 -5.63
C ASP A 163 2.91 4.28 -4.11
N LEU A 164 3.49 3.29 -3.43
CA LEU A 164 3.65 3.29 -1.98
C LEU A 164 4.53 4.44 -1.47
N ILE A 165 5.70 4.65 -2.07
CA ILE A 165 6.64 5.72 -1.65
C ILE A 165 6.07 7.08 -2.02
N THR A 166 5.44 7.19 -3.20
CA THR A 166 4.77 8.41 -3.63
C THR A 166 3.63 8.80 -2.68
N MET A 167 2.81 7.83 -2.25
CA MET A 167 1.75 8.07 -1.28
C MET A 167 2.32 8.46 0.09
N ALA A 168 3.41 7.83 0.53
CA ALA A 168 4.07 8.16 1.80
C ALA A 168 4.67 9.57 1.78
N GLU A 169 5.29 9.99 0.66
CA GLU A 169 5.76 11.36 0.46
C GLU A 169 4.61 12.37 0.60
N VAL A 170 3.50 12.12 -0.08
CA VAL A 170 2.29 12.96 0.00
C VAL A 170 1.77 13.04 1.43
N ILE A 171 1.69 11.91 2.14
CA ILE A 171 1.23 11.87 3.53
C ILE A 171 2.18 12.66 4.43
N ALA A 172 3.49 12.46 4.34
CA ALA A 172 4.48 13.18 5.13
C ALA A 172 4.36 14.70 4.95
N LEU A 173 4.18 15.15 3.70
CA LEU A 173 4.03 16.57 3.37
C LEU A 173 2.68 17.17 3.76
N THR A 174 1.63 16.37 4.04
CA THR A 174 0.28 16.93 4.12
C THR A 174 -0.54 16.50 5.33
N HIS A 175 -0.05 15.60 6.18
CA HIS A 175 -0.79 15.16 7.38
C HIS A 175 -0.93 16.25 8.45
N GLN A 176 -0.12 17.30 8.39
CA GLN A 176 -0.19 18.47 9.28
C GLN A 176 -0.88 19.67 8.64
N GLU A 177 -1.35 19.54 7.40
CA GLU A 177 -2.20 20.56 6.79
C GLU A 177 -3.60 20.56 7.43
N LYS A 178 -4.21 21.76 7.48
CA LYS A 178 -5.54 21.93 8.07
C LYS A 178 -6.52 22.41 7.02
N TRP A 179 -7.74 21.95 7.13
CA TRP A 179 -8.80 22.27 6.16
C TRP A 179 -8.98 23.78 5.90
N ASP A 180 -8.78 24.62 6.93
CA ASP A 180 -8.90 26.08 6.83
C ASP A 180 -7.67 26.77 6.24
N GLY A 181 -6.57 26.04 5.99
CA GLY A 181 -5.30 26.55 5.46
C GLY A 181 -4.34 27.08 6.54
N SER A 182 -4.62 26.86 7.83
CA SER A 182 -3.74 27.26 8.93
C SER A 182 -2.69 26.17 9.28
N GLY A 183 -2.63 25.09 8.50
CA GLY A 183 -1.66 24.02 8.66
C GLY A 183 -0.30 24.31 8.04
N TYR A 184 0.56 23.31 8.02
CA TYR A 184 1.92 23.39 7.47
C TYR A 184 2.28 22.10 6.72
N PRO A 185 3.32 22.07 5.87
CA PRO A 185 4.29 23.14 5.58
C PRO A 185 3.84 24.11 4.48
N ASN A 186 2.83 23.78 3.68
CA ASN A 186 2.45 24.55 2.48
C ASN A 186 1.23 25.46 2.69
N GLY A 187 0.48 25.28 3.77
CA GLY A 187 -0.77 26.02 4.03
C GLY A 187 -1.87 25.68 3.03
N LEU A 188 -1.93 24.42 2.58
CA LEU A 188 -2.96 23.93 1.67
C LEU A 188 -4.33 24.03 2.32
N LYS A 189 -5.39 24.29 1.50
CA LYS A 189 -6.72 24.50 2.02
C LYS A 189 -7.77 23.61 1.35
N GLY A 190 -8.69 23.11 2.15
CA GLY A 190 -9.84 22.36 1.65
C GLY A 190 -9.41 21.12 0.85
N LYS A 191 -9.96 20.98 -0.35
CA LYS A 191 -9.66 19.83 -1.24
C LYS A 191 -8.32 19.93 -1.97
N ASP A 192 -7.57 21.03 -1.83
CA ASP A 192 -6.19 21.12 -2.29
C ASP A 192 -5.27 20.25 -1.43
N ILE A 193 -5.67 19.93 -0.18
CA ILE A 193 -5.01 18.92 0.64
C ILE A 193 -5.35 17.55 0.06
N PRO A 194 -4.35 16.74 -0.35
CA PRO A 194 -4.57 15.39 -0.85
C PRO A 194 -5.41 14.54 0.11
N LEU A 195 -6.29 13.72 -0.43
CA LEU A 195 -7.23 12.91 0.37
C LEU A 195 -6.51 12.06 1.44
N VAL A 196 -5.39 11.44 1.08
CA VAL A 196 -4.60 10.61 2.01
C VAL A 196 -4.02 11.40 3.19
N GLY A 197 -3.65 12.68 2.98
CA GLY A 197 -3.24 13.58 4.06
C GLY A 197 -4.40 13.92 4.99
N ARG A 198 -5.60 14.23 4.45
CA ARG A 198 -6.81 14.51 5.25
C ARG A 198 -7.25 13.30 6.08
N ILE A 199 -7.16 12.09 5.51
CA ILE A 199 -7.43 10.83 6.22
C ILE A 199 -6.45 10.65 7.37
N THR A 200 -5.14 10.76 7.08
CA THR A 200 -4.08 10.54 8.07
C THR A 200 -4.18 11.54 9.22
N ALA A 201 -4.44 12.83 8.94
CA ALA A 201 -4.63 13.85 9.97
C ALA A 201 -5.75 13.52 10.98
N ILE A 202 -6.88 12.98 10.50
CA ILE A 202 -8.00 12.56 11.35
C ILE A 202 -7.59 11.39 12.25
N CYS A 203 -6.95 10.38 11.67
CA CYS A 203 -6.59 9.14 12.36
C CYS A 203 -5.46 9.37 13.37
N ASP A 204 -4.47 10.19 13.02
CA ASP A 204 -3.36 10.57 13.89
C ASP A 204 -3.88 11.34 15.12
N VAL A 205 -4.66 12.39 14.92
CA VAL A 205 -5.22 13.18 16.03
C VAL A 205 -6.14 12.34 16.91
N PHE A 206 -6.96 11.46 16.35
CA PHE A 206 -7.81 10.56 17.12
C PHE A 206 -6.97 9.65 18.02
N ASP A 207 -5.93 9.00 17.48
CA ASP A 207 -5.08 8.12 18.28
C ASP A 207 -4.30 8.91 19.33
N ALA A 208 -3.76 10.09 18.97
CA ALA A 208 -3.03 10.95 19.88
C ALA A 208 -3.86 11.48 21.05
N LEU A 209 -5.14 11.72 20.85
CA LEU A 209 -6.05 12.16 21.91
C LEU A 209 -6.50 11.02 22.80
N THR A 210 -6.74 9.84 22.24
CA THR A 210 -7.29 8.69 22.96
C THR A 210 -6.24 7.73 23.54
N SER A 211 -4.94 8.02 23.34
CA SER A 211 -3.83 7.22 23.89
C SER A 211 -3.16 7.95 25.06
N GLU A 212 -2.73 7.19 26.06
CA GLU A 212 -1.94 7.71 27.17
C GLU A 212 -0.54 8.09 26.66
N ARG A 213 -0.05 9.26 27.10
CA ARG A 213 1.32 9.72 26.86
C ARG A 213 1.98 10.08 28.18
N PRO A 214 3.32 10.04 28.31
CA PRO A 214 4.01 10.29 29.57
C PRO A 214 3.59 11.57 30.31
N TYR A 215 3.11 12.57 29.57
CA TYR A 215 2.75 13.90 30.08
C TYR A 215 1.27 14.26 29.91
N LYS A 216 0.43 13.33 29.38
CA LYS A 216 -0.98 13.62 29.06
C LYS A 216 -1.86 12.37 29.25
N LYS A 217 -2.88 12.48 30.11
CA LYS A 217 -3.92 11.47 30.21
C LYS A 217 -4.71 11.38 28.90
N ALA A 218 -5.10 10.15 28.56
CA ALA A 218 -6.00 9.94 27.43
C ALA A 218 -7.35 10.64 27.67
N TRP A 219 -7.90 11.21 26.63
CA TRP A 219 -9.28 11.70 26.63
C TRP A 219 -10.24 10.53 26.50
N THR A 220 -11.48 10.73 26.95
CA THR A 220 -12.54 9.76 26.64
C THR A 220 -12.86 9.79 25.15
N ILE A 221 -13.46 8.71 24.67
CA ILE A 221 -13.89 8.65 23.27
C ILE A 221 -14.92 9.76 22.96
N GLU A 222 -15.86 9.98 23.90
CA GLU A 222 -16.89 10.99 23.79
C GLU A 222 -16.30 12.40 23.67
N GLU A 223 -15.36 12.75 24.55
CA GLU A 223 -14.66 14.05 24.51
C GLU A 223 -13.89 14.25 23.20
N THR A 224 -13.23 13.18 22.73
CA THR A 224 -12.47 13.20 21.48
C THR A 224 -13.39 13.43 20.28
N ILE A 225 -14.48 12.69 20.16
CA ILE A 225 -15.45 12.85 19.08
C ILE A 225 -16.12 14.22 19.08
N GLU A 226 -16.44 14.75 20.26
CA GLU A 226 -16.99 16.11 20.38
C GLU A 226 -15.99 17.17 19.91
N HIS A 227 -14.73 17.02 20.28
CA HIS A 227 -13.66 17.90 19.81
C HIS A 227 -13.49 17.81 18.27
N MET A 228 -13.44 16.60 17.72
CA MET A 228 -13.29 16.41 16.27
C MET A 228 -14.47 17.02 15.49
N LYS A 229 -15.70 16.88 16.00
CA LYS A 229 -16.89 17.56 15.41
C LYS A 229 -16.74 19.07 15.44
N LYS A 230 -16.23 19.65 16.53
CA LYS A 230 -16.03 21.10 16.68
C LYS A 230 -14.94 21.63 15.75
N GLU A 231 -13.95 20.81 15.44
CA GLU A 231 -12.85 21.15 14.53
C GLU A 231 -13.15 20.79 13.05
N SER A 232 -14.31 20.24 12.77
CA SER A 232 -14.80 19.97 11.42
C SER A 232 -14.94 21.30 10.63
N GLY A 233 -14.37 21.34 9.44
CA GLY A 233 -14.30 22.53 8.60
C GLY A 233 -13.21 23.55 9.00
N LYS A 234 -12.41 23.25 10.05
CA LYS A 234 -11.23 24.01 10.45
C LYS A 234 -9.97 23.17 10.33
N HIS A 235 -9.78 22.25 11.26
CA HIS A 235 -8.68 21.28 11.20
C HIS A 235 -9.00 20.17 10.21
N PHE A 236 -10.19 19.57 10.31
CA PHE A 236 -10.57 18.37 9.58
C PHE A 236 -11.53 18.66 8.43
N ASP A 237 -11.45 17.80 7.41
CA ASP A 237 -12.42 17.75 6.33
C ASP A 237 -13.82 17.46 6.87
N PRO A 238 -14.81 18.34 6.65
CA PRO A 238 -16.17 18.16 7.14
C PRO A 238 -16.91 16.97 6.51
N GLU A 239 -16.47 16.49 5.34
CA GLU A 239 -17.07 15.32 4.69
C GLU A 239 -16.55 14.01 5.31
N LEU A 240 -15.33 14.00 5.89
CA LEU A 240 -14.71 12.79 6.45
C LEU A 240 -15.10 12.53 7.91
N ILE A 241 -15.37 13.57 8.71
CA ILE A 241 -15.71 13.39 10.13
C ILE A 241 -16.94 12.51 10.36
N PRO A 242 -18.07 12.69 9.66
CA PRO A 242 -19.22 11.80 9.79
C PRO A 242 -18.87 10.34 9.47
N LEU A 243 -18.13 10.10 8.38
CA LEU A 243 -17.71 8.76 7.97
C LEU A 243 -16.80 8.10 8.99
N PHE A 244 -15.88 8.86 9.59
CA PHE A 244 -15.03 8.36 10.68
C PHE A 244 -15.85 7.95 11.90
N ILE A 245 -16.91 8.71 12.23
CA ILE A 245 -17.81 8.40 13.33
C ILE A 245 -18.63 7.14 13.04
N ASP A 246 -19.07 6.96 11.80
CA ASP A 246 -19.82 5.77 11.38
C ASP A 246 -18.99 4.48 11.53
N ILE A 247 -17.68 4.54 11.28
CA ILE A 247 -16.76 3.40 11.45
C ILE A 247 -16.16 3.29 12.86
N LEU A 248 -16.54 4.15 13.79
CA LEU A 248 -15.97 4.17 15.16
C LEU A 248 -15.99 2.80 15.86
N PRO A 249 -17.05 1.97 15.75
CA PRO A 249 -17.03 0.64 16.33
C PRO A 249 -15.89 -0.26 15.83
N GLU A 250 -15.48 -0.12 14.57
CA GLU A 250 -14.35 -0.85 13.96
C GLU A 250 -13.02 -0.27 14.44
N VAL A 251 -12.91 1.06 14.48
CA VAL A 251 -11.74 1.79 14.99
C VAL A 251 -11.44 1.39 16.43
N LEU A 252 -12.47 1.29 17.29
CA LEU A 252 -12.30 0.87 18.69
C LEU A 252 -11.84 -0.59 18.83
N LYS A 253 -12.33 -1.50 17.98
CA LYS A 253 -11.83 -2.89 17.95
C LYS A 253 -10.35 -2.95 17.60
N ILE A 254 -9.90 -2.16 16.63
CA ILE A 254 -8.50 -2.07 16.25
C ILE A 254 -7.68 -1.50 17.42
N LYS A 255 -8.20 -0.46 18.09
CA LYS A 255 -7.55 0.13 19.26
C LYS A 255 -7.35 -0.88 20.39
N ASP A 256 -8.33 -1.69 20.68
CA ASP A 256 -8.25 -2.74 21.71
C ASP A 256 -7.25 -3.84 21.30
N GLN A 257 -7.23 -4.21 20.01
CA GLN A 257 -6.30 -5.23 19.48
C GLN A 257 -4.83 -4.82 19.62
N PHE A 258 -4.53 -3.54 19.43
CA PHE A 258 -3.19 -2.98 19.53
C PHE A 258 -3.02 -2.13 20.82
N SER A 259 -3.60 -2.57 21.92
CA SER A 259 -3.41 -1.94 23.23
C SER A 259 -2.08 -2.39 23.86
N GLU A 260 -1.46 -1.49 24.64
CA GLU A 260 -0.22 -1.80 25.38
C GLU A 260 -0.39 -2.89 26.44
N SER A 261 -1.63 -3.21 26.80
CA SER A 261 -1.97 -4.24 27.77
C SER A 261 -2.01 -5.65 27.18
N ALA A 262 -1.75 -5.81 25.87
CA ALA A 262 -1.83 -7.09 25.16
C ALA A 262 -0.46 -7.79 25.01
N VAL A 263 0.60 -7.31 25.68
CA VAL A 263 1.96 -7.89 25.69
C VAL A 263 2.36 -8.29 27.10
#